data_56aa92618e0acda80cd3ceff42059e84
#
_entry.id   56aa92618e0acda80cd3ceff42059e84
#
_cell.length_a   1.000
_cell.length_b   1.000
_cell.length_c   1.000
_cell.angle_alpha   90.00
_cell.angle_beta   90.00
_cell.angle_gamma   90.00
#
_symmetry.space_group_name_H-M   'P 1'
#
loop_
_entity.id
_entity.type
_entity.pdbx_description
1 polymer ?
#
loop_
_entity_poly.entity_id
_entity_poly.type
_entity_poly.pdbx_seq_one_letter_code
_entity_poly.pdbx_strand_id
1 'polypeptide(L)'
;MTAELVQQRDLDAPPERVWRALTDPAALAAWFWPPRLEPTAEVDLAVGGGYRIDGPGAGIAASGRYLELDPPHRLACTWSWDGEDAETLVTVELAPSGEGGTELVLRHEGFADDATRDDHVQGWTDCLGRLPAWVASDRG
;
A
#
# COMPACT_ATOMS: atom_id res chain seq x y z
N MET A 1 -18.00 0.88 17.26
CA MET A 1 -16.54 0.82 17.29
C MET A 1 -16.02 0.34 15.95
N THR A 2 -14.96 0.97 15.47
CA THR A 2 -14.29 0.51 14.26
C THR A 2 -13.08 -0.33 14.62
N ALA A 3 -12.67 -1.20 13.69
CA ALA A 3 -11.51 -2.04 13.87
C ALA A 3 -10.35 -1.52 13.04
N GLU A 4 -9.13 -1.82 13.43
CA GLU A 4 -7.94 -1.46 12.68
C GLU A 4 -6.94 -2.60 12.66
N LEU A 5 -6.02 -2.54 11.70
CA LEU A 5 -4.86 -3.42 11.66
C LEU A 5 -3.58 -2.59 11.59
N VAL A 6 -2.50 -3.14 12.10
CA VAL A 6 -1.17 -2.54 11.98
C VAL A 6 -0.21 -3.65 11.59
N GLN A 7 0.62 -3.39 10.58
CA GLN A 7 1.67 -4.32 10.18
C GLN A 7 2.99 -3.57 10.05
N GLN A 8 4.07 -4.24 10.39
CA GLN A 8 5.41 -3.71 10.33
C GLN A 8 6.29 -4.61 9.47
N ARG A 9 7.18 -4.01 8.70
CA ARG A 9 8.19 -4.74 7.92
C ARG A 9 9.51 -4.00 7.96
N ASP A 10 10.59 -4.76 8.04
CA ASP A 10 11.93 -4.24 7.87
C ASP A 10 12.37 -4.54 6.44
N LEU A 11 12.76 -3.51 5.71
CA LEU A 11 13.08 -3.62 4.29
C LEU A 11 14.55 -3.24 4.07
N ASP A 12 15.20 -4.00 3.20
CA ASP A 12 16.62 -3.80 2.87
C ASP A 12 16.78 -2.83 1.69
N ALA A 13 16.27 -1.63 1.90
CA ALA A 13 16.33 -0.54 0.92
C ALA A 13 16.10 0.78 1.65
N PRO A 14 16.66 1.90 1.15
CA PRO A 14 16.46 3.19 1.80
C PRO A 14 15.02 3.69 1.64
N PRO A 15 14.56 4.61 2.52
CA PRO A 15 13.19 5.12 2.48
C PRO A 15 12.76 5.67 1.13
N GLU A 16 13.64 6.32 0.39
CA GLU A 16 13.32 6.87 -0.93
C GLU A 16 12.93 5.78 -1.92
N ARG A 17 13.60 4.63 -1.87
CA ARG A 17 13.26 3.51 -2.74
C ARG A 17 11.95 2.85 -2.33
N VAL A 18 11.71 2.72 -1.03
CA VAL A 18 10.45 2.18 -0.52
C VAL A 18 9.31 3.13 -0.86
N TRP A 19 9.53 4.43 -0.73
CA TRP A 19 8.55 5.45 -1.12
C TRP A 19 8.16 5.28 -2.58
N ARG A 20 9.14 5.12 -3.45
CA ARG A 20 8.89 4.91 -4.87
C ARG A 20 8.08 3.64 -5.13
N ALA A 21 8.37 2.56 -4.39
CA ALA A 21 7.60 1.32 -4.50
C ALA A 21 6.13 1.54 -4.19
N LEU A 22 5.82 2.47 -3.27
CA LEU A 22 4.46 2.73 -2.81
C LEU A 22 3.72 3.76 -3.67
N THR A 23 4.43 4.57 -4.46
CA THR A 23 3.82 5.74 -5.12
C THR A 23 3.98 5.74 -6.64
N ASP A 24 4.92 4.99 -7.18
CA ASP A 24 5.09 4.91 -8.63
C ASP A 24 4.11 3.88 -9.21
N PRO A 25 3.32 4.24 -10.23
CA PRO A 25 2.31 3.30 -10.76
C PRO A 25 2.91 2.02 -11.34
N ALA A 26 4.04 2.12 -12.06
CA ALA A 26 4.68 0.92 -12.60
C ALA A 26 5.20 0.01 -11.49
N ALA A 27 5.73 0.61 -10.42
CA ALA A 27 6.20 -0.15 -9.27
C ALA A 27 5.04 -0.85 -8.55
N LEU A 28 3.96 -0.14 -8.27
CA LEU A 28 2.77 -0.73 -7.64
C LEU A 28 2.25 -1.91 -8.46
N ALA A 29 2.15 -1.76 -9.78
CA ALA A 29 1.70 -2.84 -10.66
C ALA A 29 2.63 -4.05 -10.59
N ALA A 30 3.91 -3.84 -10.30
CA ALA A 30 4.89 -4.91 -10.28
C ALA A 30 4.83 -5.79 -9.02
N TRP A 31 4.49 -5.23 -7.85
CA TRP A 31 4.58 -6.00 -6.61
C TRP A 31 3.27 -6.11 -5.81
N PHE A 32 2.33 -5.17 -5.97
CA PHE A 32 1.20 -5.04 -5.05
C PHE A 32 0.32 -6.30 -5.05
N TRP A 33 -0.06 -6.78 -6.22
CA TRP A 33 -0.82 -8.02 -6.37
C TRP A 33 -0.07 -9.01 -7.25
N PRO A 34 -0.40 -10.32 -7.15
CA PRO A 34 0.31 -11.32 -7.95
C PRO A 34 0.06 -11.15 -9.45
N PRO A 35 1.03 -11.57 -10.30
CA PRO A 35 0.92 -11.40 -11.76
C PRO A 35 -0.35 -12.00 -12.39
N ARG A 36 -0.90 -13.04 -11.80
CA ARG A 36 -2.13 -13.66 -12.32
C ARG A 36 -3.34 -12.72 -12.32
N LEU A 37 -3.28 -11.66 -11.51
CA LEU A 37 -4.32 -10.62 -11.49
C LEU A 37 -4.14 -9.59 -12.61
N GLU A 38 -3.01 -9.62 -13.31
CA GLU A 38 -2.67 -8.66 -14.37
C GLU A 38 -2.76 -7.21 -13.87
N PRO A 39 -2.10 -6.89 -12.73
CA PRO A 39 -2.30 -5.61 -12.08
C PRO A 39 -1.83 -4.41 -12.91
N THR A 40 -2.64 -3.36 -12.87
CA THR A 40 -2.26 -2.04 -13.40
C THR A 40 -2.53 -1.01 -12.32
N ALA A 41 -1.83 0.11 -12.39
CA ALA A 41 -2.01 1.18 -11.41
C ALA A 41 -1.96 2.55 -12.07
N GLU A 42 -2.74 3.48 -11.52
CA GLU A 42 -2.72 4.89 -11.89
C GLU A 42 -2.56 5.70 -10.61
N VAL A 43 -1.72 6.71 -10.65
CA VAL A 43 -1.42 7.53 -9.47
C VAL A 43 -1.33 9.01 -9.88
N ASP A 44 -2.10 9.86 -9.19
CA ASP A 44 -1.93 11.30 -9.23
C ASP A 44 -1.34 11.70 -7.87
N LEU A 45 -0.03 11.79 -7.80
CA LEU A 45 0.70 11.94 -6.54
C LEU A 45 0.69 13.38 -6.05
N ALA A 46 -0.46 13.78 -5.52
CA ALA A 46 -0.67 15.10 -4.92
C ALA A 46 -1.75 14.97 -3.86
N VAL A 47 -1.71 15.82 -2.83
CA VAL A 47 -2.79 15.86 -1.85
C VAL A 47 -4.10 16.20 -2.57
N GLY A 48 -5.13 15.38 -2.37
CA GLY A 48 -6.39 15.46 -3.10
C GLY A 48 -6.39 14.69 -4.42
N GLY A 49 -5.23 14.25 -4.89
CA GLY A 49 -5.13 13.40 -6.07
C GLY A 49 -5.52 11.98 -5.77
N GLY A 50 -5.88 11.21 -6.79
CA GLY A 50 -6.38 9.86 -6.64
C GLY A 50 -5.38 8.80 -7.06
N TYR A 51 -5.63 7.58 -6.60
CA TYR A 51 -4.93 6.40 -7.09
C TYR A 51 -5.94 5.30 -7.37
N ARG A 52 -5.56 4.39 -8.26
CA ARG A 52 -6.37 3.21 -8.57
C ARG A 52 -5.45 2.04 -8.91
N ILE A 53 -5.74 0.89 -8.32
CA ILE A 53 -5.04 -0.36 -8.62
C ILE A 53 -6.09 -1.34 -9.11
N ASP A 54 -5.93 -1.80 -10.35
CA ASP A 54 -6.84 -2.76 -10.98
C ASP A 54 -6.22 -4.14 -11.02
N GLY A 55 -7.02 -5.16 -10.70
CA GLY A 55 -6.63 -6.55 -10.84
C GLY A 55 -7.66 -7.28 -11.70
N PRO A 56 -7.69 -7.02 -13.03
CA PRO A 56 -8.72 -7.61 -13.89
C PRO A 56 -8.71 -9.14 -13.93
N GLY A 57 -7.57 -9.77 -13.65
CA GLY A 57 -7.51 -11.23 -13.56
C GLY A 57 -8.38 -11.82 -12.47
N ALA A 58 -8.75 -11.04 -11.46
CA ALA A 58 -9.68 -11.45 -10.41
C ALA A 58 -10.93 -10.57 -10.37
N GLY A 59 -11.06 -9.62 -11.27
CA GLY A 59 -12.21 -8.73 -11.33
C GLY A 59 -12.30 -7.78 -10.15
N ILE A 60 -11.18 -7.36 -9.58
CA ILE A 60 -11.13 -6.47 -8.41
C ILE A 60 -10.39 -5.18 -8.74
N ALA A 61 -10.70 -4.14 -7.98
CA ALA A 61 -9.98 -2.87 -8.03
C ALA A 61 -10.12 -2.14 -6.70
N ALA A 62 -9.08 -1.43 -6.32
CA ALA A 62 -9.07 -0.58 -5.14
C ALA A 62 -8.67 0.82 -5.55
N SER A 63 -9.23 1.83 -4.90
CA SER A 63 -8.95 3.23 -5.21
C SER A 63 -9.08 4.10 -3.97
N GLY A 64 -8.58 5.32 -4.08
CA GLY A 64 -8.67 6.29 -3.00
C GLY A 64 -8.06 7.61 -3.38
N ARG A 65 -7.91 8.49 -2.38
CA ARG A 65 -7.31 9.80 -2.54
C ARG A 65 -6.25 10.01 -1.49
N TYR A 66 -5.20 10.75 -1.86
CA TYR A 66 -4.14 11.10 -0.92
C TYR A 66 -4.60 12.25 -0.03
N LEU A 67 -4.48 12.04 1.28
CA LEU A 67 -4.83 13.04 2.29
C LEU A 67 -3.57 13.73 2.83
N GLU A 68 -2.45 13.01 2.86
CA GLU A 68 -1.19 13.52 3.35
C GLU A 68 -0.04 12.90 2.57
N LEU A 69 0.95 13.72 2.18
CA LEU A 69 2.16 13.26 1.50
C LEU A 69 3.35 14.01 2.08
N ASP A 70 4.21 13.28 2.79
CA ASP A 70 5.46 13.81 3.35
C ASP A 70 6.61 12.88 2.91
N PRO A 71 7.07 13.01 1.65
CA PRO A 71 8.09 12.11 1.13
C PRO A 71 9.43 12.28 1.86
N PRO A 72 10.15 11.21 2.10
CA PRO A 72 9.78 9.80 1.91
C PRO A 72 9.31 9.14 3.21
N HIS A 73 8.71 9.89 4.14
CA HIS A 73 8.47 9.46 5.51
C HIS A 73 7.03 9.03 5.82
N ARG A 74 6.05 9.66 5.17
CA ARG A 74 4.66 9.39 5.56
C ARG A 74 3.71 9.67 4.41
N LEU A 75 2.73 8.76 4.22
CA LEU A 75 1.58 9.03 3.38
C LEU A 75 0.31 8.55 4.09
N ALA A 76 -0.79 9.23 3.82
CA ALA A 76 -2.11 8.81 4.26
C ALA A 76 -3.06 8.92 3.09
N CYS A 77 -3.91 7.92 2.92
CA CYS A 77 -4.86 7.89 1.82
C CYS A 77 -6.12 7.14 2.21
N THR A 78 -7.20 7.39 1.47
CA THR A 78 -8.41 6.60 1.63
C THR A 78 -8.29 5.30 0.85
N TRP A 79 -9.13 4.34 1.17
CA TRP A 79 -9.13 3.02 0.53
C TRP A 79 -10.57 2.57 0.35
N SER A 80 -10.93 2.22 -0.89
CA SER A 80 -12.26 1.68 -1.21
C SER A 80 -12.12 0.60 -2.27
N TRP A 81 -12.93 -0.44 -2.15
CA TRP A 81 -13.04 -1.45 -3.19
C TRP A 81 -14.12 -1.04 -4.19
N ASP A 82 -13.88 -1.31 -5.47
CA ASP A 82 -14.90 -1.10 -6.50
C ASP A 82 -16.16 -1.89 -6.15
N GLY A 83 -17.31 -1.25 -6.26
CA GLY A 83 -18.58 -1.86 -5.96
C GLY A 83 -19.00 -1.79 -4.51
N GLU A 84 -18.16 -1.25 -3.64
CA GLU A 84 -18.47 -1.07 -2.21
C GLU A 84 -18.53 0.41 -1.87
N ASP A 85 -19.43 0.76 -0.96
CA ASP A 85 -19.57 2.14 -0.49
C ASP A 85 -18.62 2.47 0.65
N ALA A 86 -18.08 1.46 1.31
CA ALA A 86 -17.20 1.67 2.47
C ALA A 86 -15.88 2.31 2.07
N GLU A 87 -15.48 3.32 2.84
CA GLU A 87 -14.19 3.98 2.69
C GLU A 87 -13.45 3.87 3.99
N THR A 88 -12.19 3.43 3.92
CA THR A 88 -11.32 3.27 5.08
C THR A 88 -10.06 4.11 4.90
N LEU A 89 -9.19 4.13 5.88
CA LEU A 89 -7.99 4.98 5.89
C LEU A 89 -6.75 4.14 6.00
N VAL A 90 -5.79 4.36 5.11
CA VAL A 90 -4.47 3.71 5.14
C VAL A 90 -3.41 4.77 5.40
N THR A 91 -2.56 4.51 6.40
CA THR A 91 -1.41 5.36 6.71
C THR A 91 -0.16 4.50 6.66
N VAL A 92 0.88 4.98 5.98
CA VAL A 92 2.17 4.30 5.91
C VAL A 92 3.24 5.27 6.39
N GLU A 93 4.08 4.78 7.32
CA GLU A 93 5.22 5.53 7.81
C GLU A 93 6.50 4.78 7.51
N LEU A 94 7.51 5.51 7.06
CA LEU A 94 8.82 4.96 6.71
C LEU A 94 9.89 5.67 7.51
N ALA A 95 10.70 4.90 8.23
CA ALA A 95 11.80 5.44 9.01
C ALA A 95 13.09 4.72 8.63
N PRO A 96 14.23 5.44 8.56
CA PRO A 96 15.51 4.77 8.34
C PRO A 96 15.77 3.74 9.43
N SER A 97 16.31 2.58 9.04
CA SER A 97 16.60 1.49 9.95
C SER A 97 17.95 0.87 9.59
N GLY A 98 18.84 0.79 10.56
CA GLY A 98 20.17 0.24 10.33
C GLY A 98 20.92 1.00 9.25
N GLU A 99 21.75 0.29 8.49
CA GLU A 99 22.54 0.89 7.40
C GLU A 99 21.81 0.67 6.07
N GLY A 100 21.11 1.71 5.62
CA GLY A 100 20.48 1.69 4.31
C GLY A 100 19.16 0.95 4.27
N GLY A 101 18.56 0.62 5.43
CA GLY A 101 17.27 -0.05 5.51
C GLY A 101 16.14 0.89 5.87
N THR A 102 14.95 0.34 5.88
CA THR A 102 13.72 1.08 6.22
C THR A 102 12.83 0.23 7.10
N GLU A 103 12.29 0.84 8.15
CA GLU A 103 11.18 0.28 8.90
C GLU A 103 9.89 0.85 8.32
N LEU A 104 9.02 -0.03 7.84
CA LEU A 104 7.72 0.35 7.31
C LEU A 104 6.65 -0.04 8.33
N VAL A 105 5.79 0.92 8.66
CA VAL A 105 4.63 0.67 9.51
C VAL A 105 3.38 1.06 8.71
N LEU A 106 2.48 0.11 8.52
CA LEU A 106 1.22 0.33 7.83
C LEU A 106 0.08 0.20 8.82
N ARG A 107 -0.81 1.19 8.83
CA ARG A 107 -2.05 1.16 9.60
C ARG A 107 -3.21 1.28 8.65
N HIS A 108 -4.20 0.40 8.79
CA HIS A 108 -5.44 0.45 8.01
C HIS A 108 -6.59 0.46 9.02
N GLU A 109 -7.38 1.51 9.02
CA GLU A 109 -8.39 1.74 10.06
C GLU A 109 -9.73 2.15 9.46
N GLY A 110 -10.78 2.05 10.28
CA GLY A 110 -12.12 2.42 9.86
C GLY A 110 -12.96 1.25 9.38
N PHE A 111 -12.54 0.02 9.66
CA PHE A 111 -13.32 -1.16 9.30
C PHE A 111 -14.58 -1.24 10.17
N ALA A 112 -15.70 -1.63 9.56
CA ALA A 112 -16.98 -1.71 10.25
C ALA A 112 -17.01 -2.84 11.28
N ASP A 113 -16.24 -3.92 11.06
CA ASP A 113 -16.22 -5.07 11.95
C ASP A 113 -14.87 -5.79 11.91
N ASP A 114 -14.70 -6.72 12.85
CA ASP A 114 -13.45 -7.49 12.97
C ASP A 114 -13.25 -8.45 11.80
N ALA A 115 -14.33 -9.01 11.27
CA ALA A 115 -14.21 -9.96 10.16
C ALA A 115 -13.64 -9.28 8.91
N THR A 116 -14.12 -8.08 8.58
CA THR A 116 -13.62 -7.30 7.46
C THR A 116 -12.17 -6.91 7.69
N ARG A 117 -11.82 -6.48 8.93
CA ARG A 117 -10.44 -6.17 9.29
C ARG A 117 -9.54 -7.39 9.08
N ASP A 118 -9.98 -8.58 9.52
CA ASP A 118 -9.17 -9.79 9.42
C ASP A 118 -8.92 -10.21 7.97
N ASP A 119 -9.91 -10.01 7.08
CA ASP A 119 -9.70 -10.26 5.64
C ASP A 119 -8.60 -9.36 5.09
N HIS A 120 -8.54 -8.11 5.54
CA HIS A 120 -7.50 -7.18 5.10
C HIS A 120 -6.13 -7.48 5.74
N VAL A 121 -6.11 -8.04 6.94
CA VAL A 121 -4.84 -8.54 7.53
C VAL A 121 -4.21 -9.55 6.59
N GLN A 122 -5.00 -10.51 6.10
CA GLN A 122 -4.49 -11.52 5.17
C GLN A 122 -4.01 -10.88 3.86
N GLY A 123 -4.81 -9.96 3.30
CA GLY A 123 -4.46 -9.26 2.07
C GLY A 123 -3.16 -8.48 2.20
N TRP A 124 -2.99 -7.71 3.29
CA TRP A 124 -1.76 -6.95 3.50
C TRP A 124 -0.56 -7.86 3.77
N THR A 125 -0.77 -8.97 4.48
CA THR A 125 0.31 -9.96 4.69
C THR A 125 0.84 -10.46 3.34
N ASP A 126 -0.06 -10.76 2.41
CA ASP A 126 0.33 -11.21 1.08
C ASP A 126 1.02 -10.11 0.28
N CYS A 127 0.46 -8.91 0.26
CA CYS A 127 1.05 -7.77 -0.46
C CYS A 127 2.42 -7.41 0.08
N LEU A 128 2.53 -7.20 1.38
CA LEU A 128 3.80 -6.83 2.00
C LEU A 128 4.81 -7.95 1.96
N GLY A 129 4.36 -9.19 1.77
CA GLY A 129 5.24 -10.33 1.60
C GLY A 129 5.99 -10.32 0.27
N ARG A 130 5.46 -9.64 -0.76
CA ARG A 130 6.10 -9.48 -2.06
C ARG A 130 7.03 -8.28 -2.13
N LEU A 131 6.83 -7.31 -1.26
CA LEU A 131 7.59 -6.05 -1.29
C LEU A 131 9.09 -6.20 -1.06
N PRO A 132 9.55 -7.02 -0.08
CA PRO A 132 10.99 -7.14 0.17
C PRO A 132 11.79 -7.59 -1.05
N ALA A 133 11.27 -8.56 -1.80
CA ALA A 133 11.95 -9.04 -3.00
C ALA A 133 12.00 -7.97 -4.09
N TRP A 134 10.92 -7.20 -4.22
CA TRP A 134 10.87 -6.15 -5.23
C TRP A 134 11.86 -5.03 -4.93
N VAL A 135 11.90 -4.53 -3.69
CA VAL A 135 12.82 -3.43 -3.34
C VAL A 135 14.27 -3.88 -3.39
N ALA A 136 14.55 -5.15 -3.10
CA ALA A 136 15.91 -5.68 -3.18
C ALA A 136 16.38 -5.80 -4.63
N SER A 137 15.48 -6.04 -5.58
CA SER A 137 15.81 -6.21 -7.00
C SER A 137 15.72 -4.92 -7.80
N ASP A 138 15.09 -3.89 -7.27
CA ASP A 138 14.93 -2.61 -7.97
C ASP A 138 16.26 -1.89 -8.07
N ARG A 139 16.61 -1.52 -9.29
CA ARG A 139 17.88 -0.86 -9.56
C ARG A 139 17.71 0.60 -9.95
N GLY A 140 16.48 1.02 -10.02
CA GLY A 140 16.18 2.37 -10.39
C GLY A 140 15.86 3.25 -9.22
#